data_e94a54ad0d046150ec5267e5e4dc5632
#
_entry.id   e94a54ad0d046150ec5267e5e4dc5632
#
_cell.length_a   1.000
_cell.length_b   1.000
_cell.length_c   1.000
_cell.angle_alpha   90.00
_cell.angle_beta   90.00
_cell.angle_gamma   90.00
#
_symmetry.space_group_name_H-M   'P 1'
#
loop_
_entity.id
_entity.type
_entity.pdbx_description
1 polymer ?
#
loop_
_entity_poly.entity_id
_entity_poly.type
_entity_poly.pdbx_seq_one_letter_code
_entity_poly.pdbx_strand_id
1 'polypeptide(L)'
;LIKVGYLVSYDYYMFLTSVKQLYNYVDKIVVGIDSDYKTWSGNSFEIPDSFFQEVKAFDTRNIIEFYLDTFYITSLTPMECESRERNMVLKKLGRGWKLQLDVDEYIFDFEKTSKYLNKYWYLNIFPTITPVCLRGELITLFRELSDGYLYIENHERFPFITNQKINTNTRRNDNIRNHFSNIKVIHQSWARSEDQIHFKIKNWGHRDDFNTENYFQFWKSLNSANYMNFKNIHPIEPTVWKELKFMPSKSIEEFIERFAINNSQNLSDISVKKIIKDFIKKIIRKK
;
A
#
# COMPACT_ATOMS: atom_id res chain seq x y z
N LEU A 1 -16.57 -7.34 -9.13
CA LEU A 1 -16.56 -6.51 -7.90
C LEU A 1 -15.13 -6.26 -7.47
N ILE A 2 -14.74 -4.99 -7.38
CA ILE A 2 -13.43 -4.53 -6.90
C ILE A 2 -13.66 -3.68 -5.66
N LYS A 3 -13.00 -4.00 -4.55
CA LYS A 3 -13.18 -3.34 -3.27
C LYS A 3 -11.83 -2.99 -2.67
N VAL A 4 -11.77 -1.89 -1.92
CA VAL A 4 -10.53 -1.38 -1.36
C VAL A 4 -10.68 -1.17 0.15
N GLY A 5 -9.70 -1.65 0.91
CA GLY A 5 -9.55 -1.38 2.33
C GLY A 5 -8.36 -0.45 2.53
N TYR A 6 -8.58 0.63 3.22
CA TYR A 6 -7.56 1.55 3.70
C TYR A 6 -7.42 1.47 5.21
N LEU A 7 -6.20 1.62 5.68
CA LEU A 7 -5.90 1.85 7.09
C LEU A 7 -5.50 3.31 7.26
N VAL A 8 -6.19 4.02 8.14
CA VAL A 8 -6.02 5.47 8.32
C VAL A 8 -5.63 5.78 9.76
N SER A 9 -4.59 6.58 9.92
CA SER A 9 -4.09 7.05 11.20
C SER A 9 -3.68 8.53 11.12
N TYR A 10 -2.54 8.90 11.68
CA TYR A 10 -2.01 10.26 11.67
C TYR A 10 -1.73 10.84 10.28
N ASP A 11 -1.67 9.99 9.24
CA ASP A 11 -1.42 10.36 7.85
C ASP A 11 -2.71 10.46 6.99
N TYR A 12 -3.86 10.61 7.65
CA TYR A 12 -5.21 10.72 7.06
C TYR A 12 -5.28 11.70 5.87
N TYR A 13 -4.49 12.78 5.89
CA TYR A 13 -4.49 13.82 4.86
C TYR A 13 -4.08 13.32 3.46
N MET A 14 -3.39 12.17 3.36
CA MET A 14 -3.02 11.54 2.09
C MET A 14 -4.17 10.71 1.48
N PHE A 15 -5.21 10.38 2.25
CA PHE A 15 -6.28 9.48 1.84
C PHE A 15 -6.96 9.91 0.54
N LEU A 16 -7.37 11.18 0.43
CA LEU A 16 -8.11 11.65 -0.76
C LEU A 16 -7.26 11.59 -2.02
N THR A 17 -5.95 11.86 -1.94
CA THR A 17 -5.05 11.71 -3.09
C THR A 17 -5.02 10.26 -3.58
N SER A 18 -4.96 9.28 -2.67
CA SER A 18 -5.00 7.86 -3.04
C SER A 18 -6.35 7.44 -3.60
N VAL A 19 -7.44 7.81 -2.95
CA VAL A 19 -8.81 7.44 -3.37
C VAL A 19 -9.16 8.00 -4.73
N LYS A 20 -8.77 9.22 -5.06
CA LYS A 20 -9.02 9.85 -6.38
C LYS A 20 -8.53 9.00 -7.54
N GLN A 21 -7.43 8.24 -7.38
CA GLN A 21 -6.88 7.39 -8.44
C GLN A 21 -7.79 6.21 -8.81
N LEU A 22 -8.64 5.76 -7.90
CA LEU A 22 -9.40 4.51 -8.04
C LEU A 22 -10.93 4.63 -7.87
N TYR A 23 -11.41 5.76 -7.34
CA TYR A 23 -12.81 5.95 -6.93
C TYR A 23 -13.84 5.55 -7.99
N ASN A 24 -13.60 5.91 -9.26
CA ASN A 24 -14.54 5.64 -10.34
C ASN A 24 -14.60 4.17 -10.77
N TYR A 25 -13.66 3.33 -10.31
CA TYR A 25 -13.47 1.96 -10.79
C TYR A 25 -13.75 0.90 -9.73
N VAL A 26 -14.11 1.31 -8.51
CA VAL A 26 -14.34 0.41 -7.38
C VAL A 26 -15.79 0.43 -6.91
N ASP A 27 -16.22 -0.67 -6.28
CA ASP A 27 -17.62 -0.85 -5.85
C ASP A 27 -17.80 -0.54 -4.36
N LYS A 28 -16.73 -0.56 -3.58
CA LYS A 28 -16.76 -0.29 -2.13
C LYS A 28 -15.37 0.08 -1.64
N ILE A 29 -15.33 1.04 -0.71
CA ILE A 29 -14.13 1.42 0.03
C ILE A 29 -14.44 1.30 1.53
N VAL A 30 -13.59 0.61 2.28
CA VAL A 30 -13.68 0.53 3.74
C VAL A 30 -12.45 1.21 4.33
N VAL A 31 -12.67 2.15 5.21
CA VAL A 31 -11.65 2.96 5.88
C VAL A 31 -11.58 2.53 7.34
N GLY A 32 -10.57 1.71 7.69
CA GLY A 32 -10.30 1.31 9.07
C GLY A 32 -9.66 2.45 9.85
N ILE A 33 -10.21 2.76 11.01
CA ILE A 33 -9.67 3.75 11.96
C ILE A 33 -9.82 3.17 13.36
N ASP A 34 -8.75 3.16 14.14
CA ASP A 34 -8.84 2.72 15.54
C ASP A 34 -9.80 3.62 16.33
N SER A 35 -10.74 3.00 17.07
CA SER A 35 -11.81 3.71 17.79
C SER A 35 -11.29 4.64 18.89
N ASP A 36 -10.12 4.36 19.44
CA ASP A 36 -9.46 5.15 20.47
C ASP A 36 -8.32 6.02 19.90
N TYR A 37 -8.25 6.11 18.56
CA TYR A 37 -7.21 6.85 17.84
C TYR A 37 -5.79 6.45 18.26
N LYS A 38 -5.53 5.14 18.32
CA LYS A 38 -4.22 4.56 18.64
C LYS A 38 -3.55 3.99 17.41
N THR A 39 -2.27 4.28 17.24
CA THR A 39 -1.42 3.57 16.28
C THR A 39 -1.19 2.13 16.74
N TRP A 40 -0.66 1.28 15.88
CA TRP A 40 -0.30 -0.10 16.27
C TRP A 40 0.75 -0.19 17.39
N SER A 41 1.50 0.89 17.62
CA SER A 41 2.46 1.02 18.74
C SER A 41 1.84 1.66 19.98
N GLY A 42 0.53 1.97 19.99
CA GLY A 42 -0.19 2.56 21.11
C GLY A 42 -0.07 4.08 21.22
N ASN A 43 0.62 4.76 20.32
CA ASN A 43 0.70 6.21 20.31
C ASN A 43 -0.65 6.81 19.87
N SER A 44 -1.07 7.89 20.53
CA SER A 44 -2.29 8.61 20.14
C SER A 44 -2.04 9.42 18.86
N PHE A 45 -3.09 9.55 18.06
CA PHE A 45 -3.17 10.47 16.93
C PHE A 45 -4.52 11.18 16.93
N GLU A 46 -4.67 12.20 16.10
CA GLU A 46 -5.91 12.95 15.94
C GLU A 46 -6.30 13.01 14.47
N ILE A 47 -7.59 12.91 14.21
CA ILE A 47 -8.18 13.15 12.90
C ILE A 47 -9.22 14.25 13.08
N PRO A 48 -9.07 15.41 12.43
CA PRO A 48 -10.03 16.50 12.58
C PRO A 48 -11.36 16.18 11.89
N ASP A 49 -12.45 16.73 12.38
CA ASP A 49 -13.78 16.56 11.81
C ASP A 49 -13.86 16.99 10.34
N SER A 50 -13.04 17.96 9.93
CA SER A 50 -12.95 18.40 8.55
C SER A 50 -12.60 17.27 7.58
N PHE A 51 -11.75 16.33 7.98
CA PHE A 51 -11.42 15.14 7.18
C PHE A 51 -12.67 14.32 6.84
N PHE A 52 -13.51 14.03 7.82
CA PHE A 52 -14.74 13.26 7.60
C PHE A 52 -15.73 14.02 6.72
N GLN A 53 -15.81 15.35 6.89
CA GLN A 53 -16.64 16.21 6.05
C GLN A 53 -16.15 16.25 4.60
N GLU A 54 -14.85 16.39 4.38
CA GLU A 54 -14.23 16.39 3.06
C GLU A 54 -14.42 15.05 2.34
N VAL A 55 -14.22 13.93 3.03
CA VAL A 55 -14.45 12.59 2.48
C VAL A 55 -15.94 12.40 2.13
N LYS A 56 -16.87 12.85 2.99
CA LYS A 56 -18.30 12.78 2.72
C LYS A 56 -18.70 13.64 1.53
N ALA A 57 -18.14 14.84 1.40
CA ALA A 57 -18.38 15.71 0.25
C ALA A 57 -17.83 15.13 -1.06
N PHE A 58 -16.70 14.44 -1.00
CA PHE A 58 -16.10 13.73 -2.13
C PHE A 58 -16.89 12.49 -2.56
N ASP A 59 -17.47 11.73 -1.61
CA ASP A 59 -18.14 10.44 -1.86
C ASP A 59 -19.54 10.58 -2.45
N THR A 60 -19.64 11.11 -3.66
CA THR A 60 -20.92 11.29 -4.38
C THR A 60 -21.60 9.97 -4.75
N ARG A 61 -20.89 8.85 -4.74
CA ARG A 61 -21.40 7.50 -5.02
C ARG A 61 -21.83 6.74 -3.77
N ASN A 62 -21.59 7.28 -2.58
CA ASN A 62 -21.87 6.64 -1.30
C ASN A 62 -21.26 5.22 -1.18
N ILE A 63 -19.98 5.09 -1.55
CA ILE A 63 -19.24 3.82 -1.54
C ILE A 63 -18.17 3.75 -0.45
N ILE A 64 -17.91 4.86 0.26
CA ILE A 64 -16.88 4.94 1.33
C ILE A 64 -17.57 4.68 2.67
N GLU A 65 -17.14 3.65 3.36
CA GLU A 65 -17.59 3.27 4.70
C GLU A 65 -16.46 3.44 5.70
N PHE A 66 -16.64 4.31 6.71
CA PHE A 66 -15.76 4.36 7.86
C PHE A 66 -16.05 3.18 8.79
N TYR A 67 -15.00 2.45 9.14
CA TYR A 67 -15.05 1.30 10.03
C TYR A 67 -14.19 1.59 11.25
N LEU A 68 -14.84 2.03 12.33
CA LEU A 68 -14.21 2.27 13.62
C LEU A 68 -14.33 1.00 14.46
N ASP A 69 -13.20 0.51 14.96
CA ASP A 69 -13.14 -0.66 15.86
C ASP A 69 -11.86 -0.57 16.70
N THR A 70 -11.77 -1.34 17.76
CA THR A 70 -10.55 -1.45 18.57
C THR A 70 -9.53 -2.32 17.83
N PHE A 71 -8.61 -1.70 17.11
CA PHE A 71 -7.55 -2.42 16.38
C PHE A 71 -6.30 -2.59 17.21
N TYR A 72 -5.91 -1.55 17.97
CA TYR A 72 -4.82 -1.63 18.92
C TYR A 72 -5.18 -2.48 20.14
N ILE A 73 -4.32 -3.44 20.46
CA ILE A 73 -4.43 -4.28 21.65
C ILE A 73 -3.09 -4.26 22.37
N THR A 74 -3.07 -3.82 23.61
CA THR A 74 -1.85 -3.63 24.43
C THR A 74 -1.00 -4.89 24.57
N SER A 75 -1.62 -6.09 24.55
CA SER A 75 -0.92 -7.38 24.67
C SER A 75 -0.34 -7.89 23.34
N LEU A 76 -0.62 -7.23 22.22
CA LEU A 76 -0.12 -7.60 20.90
C LEU A 76 1.06 -6.72 20.49
N THR A 77 1.95 -7.27 19.69
CA THR A 77 3.00 -6.49 19.01
C THR A 77 2.39 -5.58 17.93
N PRO A 78 3.07 -4.51 17.52
CA PRO A 78 2.60 -3.65 16.43
C PRO A 78 2.27 -4.42 15.15
N MET A 79 3.06 -5.43 14.79
CA MET A 79 2.84 -6.29 13.61
C MET A 79 1.57 -7.14 13.73
N GLU A 80 1.26 -7.62 14.94
CA GLU A 80 0.04 -8.38 15.20
C GLU A 80 -1.19 -7.45 15.18
N CYS A 81 -1.08 -6.22 15.72
CA CYS A 81 -2.13 -5.20 15.61
C CYS A 81 -2.41 -4.85 14.14
N GLU A 82 -1.38 -4.61 13.32
CA GLU A 82 -1.51 -4.39 11.88
C GLU A 82 -2.22 -5.56 11.19
N SER A 83 -1.76 -6.77 11.44
CA SER A 83 -2.35 -7.99 10.85
C SER A 83 -3.81 -8.17 11.24
N ARG A 84 -4.16 -7.83 12.49
CA ARG A 84 -5.53 -7.85 13.01
C ARG A 84 -6.40 -6.84 12.27
N GLU A 85 -6.01 -5.57 12.20
CA GLU A 85 -6.75 -4.51 11.53
C GLU A 85 -6.99 -4.85 10.06
N ARG A 86 -5.93 -5.23 9.32
CA ARG A 86 -6.04 -5.65 7.91
C ARG A 86 -7.03 -6.80 7.73
N ASN A 87 -7.03 -7.77 8.59
CA ASN A 87 -7.97 -8.91 8.52
C ASN A 87 -9.41 -8.51 8.85
N MET A 88 -9.63 -7.59 9.78
CA MET A 88 -10.96 -7.06 10.10
C MET A 88 -11.52 -6.25 8.93
N VAL A 89 -10.72 -5.37 8.32
CA VAL A 89 -11.07 -4.62 7.11
C VAL A 89 -11.34 -5.57 5.93
N LEU A 90 -10.52 -6.61 5.71
CA LEU A 90 -10.77 -7.62 4.68
C LEU A 90 -12.11 -8.34 4.84
N LYS A 91 -12.49 -8.68 6.06
CA LYS A 91 -13.80 -9.28 6.36
C LYS A 91 -14.94 -8.34 6.00
N LYS A 92 -14.79 -7.04 6.33
CA LYS A 92 -15.78 -5.99 6.07
C LYS A 92 -15.98 -5.73 4.57
N LEU A 93 -14.96 -5.92 3.75
CA LEU A 93 -15.02 -5.82 2.30
C LEU A 93 -15.90 -6.94 1.67
N GLY A 94 -15.98 -8.12 2.27
CA GLY A 94 -16.83 -9.22 1.79
C GLY A 94 -16.29 -9.90 0.52
N ARG A 95 -17.16 -10.27 -0.44
CA ARG A 95 -16.79 -10.97 -1.69
C ARG A 95 -16.22 -10.03 -2.74
N GLY A 96 -15.39 -10.56 -3.64
CA GLY A 96 -14.78 -9.84 -4.77
C GLY A 96 -13.26 -9.74 -4.63
N TRP A 97 -12.66 -9.02 -5.55
CA TRP A 97 -11.27 -8.58 -5.44
C TRP A 97 -11.15 -7.57 -4.30
N LYS A 98 -10.18 -7.76 -3.45
CA LYS A 98 -9.91 -6.92 -2.29
C LYS A 98 -8.50 -6.36 -2.37
N LEU A 99 -8.40 -5.05 -2.51
CA LEU A 99 -7.15 -4.32 -2.44
C LEU A 99 -6.96 -3.86 -0.99
N GLN A 100 -5.74 -3.95 -0.50
CA GLN A 100 -5.32 -3.45 0.80
C GLN A 100 -4.25 -2.40 0.57
N LEU A 101 -4.62 -1.14 0.73
CA LEU A 101 -3.74 0.00 0.52
C LEU A 101 -3.53 0.78 1.81
N ASP A 102 -2.35 1.36 1.96
CA ASP A 102 -2.11 2.44 2.91
C ASP A 102 -2.43 3.77 2.24
N VAL A 103 -2.70 4.80 3.01
CA VAL A 103 -3.14 6.10 2.48
C VAL A 103 -2.10 6.78 1.59
N ASP A 104 -0.83 6.42 1.76
CA ASP A 104 0.32 6.93 1.01
C ASP A 104 0.70 6.05 -0.20
N GLU A 105 -0.19 5.14 -0.60
CA GLU A 105 -0.02 4.26 -1.75
C GLU A 105 -0.98 4.66 -2.89
N TYR A 106 -0.42 4.93 -4.07
CA TYR A 106 -1.15 5.44 -5.23
C TYR A 106 -0.98 4.49 -6.42
N ILE A 107 -2.08 3.91 -6.92
CA ILE A 107 -2.05 3.08 -8.13
C ILE A 107 -2.33 3.98 -9.32
N PHE A 108 -1.29 4.33 -10.08
CA PHE A 108 -1.51 5.04 -11.34
C PHE A 108 -2.14 4.11 -12.39
N ASP A 109 -2.88 4.68 -13.37
CA ASP A 109 -3.60 3.92 -14.40
C ASP A 109 -4.48 2.81 -13.80
N PHE A 110 -5.30 3.19 -12.81
CA PHE A 110 -6.19 2.24 -12.15
C PHE A 110 -7.27 1.69 -13.11
N GLU A 111 -7.60 2.40 -14.17
CA GLU A 111 -8.49 1.91 -15.21
C GLU A 111 -7.96 0.59 -15.81
N LYS A 112 -6.69 0.54 -16.16
CA LYS A 112 -6.04 -0.68 -16.67
C LYS A 112 -6.00 -1.80 -15.61
N THR A 113 -5.72 -1.44 -14.35
CA THR A 113 -5.79 -2.38 -13.22
C THR A 113 -7.21 -2.94 -13.06
N SER A 114 -8.24 -2.11 -13.15
CA SER A 114 -9.64 -2.55 -13.03
C SER A 114 -10.05 -3.50 -14.18
N LYS A 115 -9.67 -3.18 -15.41
CA LYS A 115 -9.89 -4.05 -16.57
C LYS A 115 -9.21 -5.41 -16.41
N TYR A 116 -7.98 -5.40 -15.89
CA TYR A 116 -7.24 -6.62 -15.58
C TYR A 116 -7.94 -7.47 -14.51
N LEU A 117 -8.36 -6.89 -13.41
CA LEU A 117 -9.10 -7.60 -12.35
C LEU A 117 -10.45 -8.13 -12.83
N ASN A 118 -11.14 -7.35 -13.67
CA ASN A 118 -12.41 -7.76 -14.30
C ASN A 118 -12.24 -8.90 -15.29
N LYS A 119 -11.12 -8.99 -16.02
CA LYS A 119 -10.79 -10.15 -16.88
C LYS A 119 -10.79 -11.46 -16.08
N TYR A 120 -10.42 -11.42 -14.80
CA TYR A 120 -10.33 -12.59 -13.91
C TYR A 120 -11.43 -12.64 -12.84
N TRP A 121 -12.60 -12.01 -13.09
CA TRP A 121 -13.72 -11.94 -12.16
C TRP A 121 -14.18 -13.32 -11.65
N TYR A 122 -14.10 -14.34 -12.47
CA TYR A 122 -14.54 -15.71 -12.17
C TYR A 122 -13.71 -16.38 -11.06
N LEU A 123 -12.50 -15.91 -10.74
CA LEU A 123 -11.71 -16.39 -9.61
C LEU A 123 -12.35 -16.02 -8.25
N ASN A 124 -13.33 -15.12 -8.26
CA ASN A 124 -14.08 -14.74 -7.07
C ASN A 124 -15.36 -15.55 -6.84
N ILE A 125 -15.75 -16.45 -7.77
CA ILE A 125 -16.94 -17.29 -7.63
C ILE A 125 -16.70 -18.32 -6.51
N PHE A 126 -15.58 -19.05 -6.60
CA PHE A 126 -15.17 -20.04 -5.61
C PHE A 126 -13.74 -19.76 -5.10
N PRO A 127 -13.56 -18.70 -4.29
CA PRO A 127 -12.23 -18.26 -3.90
C PRO A 127 -11.45 -19.29 -3.06
N THR A 128 -12.12 -20.25 -2.44
CA THR A 128 -11.49 -21.38 -1.73
C THR A 128 -10.86 -22.40 -2.68
N ILE A 129 -11.38 -22.53 -3.90
CA ILE A 129 -10.85 -23.42 -4.96
C ILE A 129 -9.79 -22.70 -5.78
N THR A 130 -9.99 -21.40 -6.01
CA THR A 130 -9.09 -20.55 -6.78
C THR A 130 -8.47 -19.45 -5.92
N PRO A 131 -7.79 -19.77 -4.81
CA PRO A 131 -7.20 -18.78 -3.94
C PRO A 131 -6.01 -18.11 -4.63
N VAL A 132 -5.97 -16.79 -4.60
CA VAL A 132 -4.87 -16.02 -5.21
C VAL A 132 -4.57 -14.75 -4.42
N CYS A 133 -3.29 -14.42 -4.36
CA CYS A 133 -2.78 -13.15 -3.91
C CYS A 133 -1.94 -12.52 -5.04
N LEU A 134 -2.23 -11.29 -5.40
CA LEU A 134 -1.46 -10.54 -6.39
C LEU A 134 -0.45 -9.65 -5.67
N ARG A 135 0.78 -9.67 -6.19
CA ARG A 135 1.86 -8.79 -5.75
C ARG A 135 2.12 -7.73 -6.80
N GLY A 136 2.24 -6.49 -6.37
CA GLY A 136 2.68 -5.37 -7.17
C GLY A 136 4.15 -5.02 -6.93
N GLU A 137 4.59 -3.96 -7.57
CA GLU A 137 5.93 -3.37 -7.42
C GLU A 137 5.79 -1.97 -6.82
N LEU A 138 6.61 -1.64 -5.83
CA LEU A 138 6.66 -0.30 -5.24
C LEU A 138 7.58 0.62 -6.05
N ILE A 139 7.11 1.83 -6.25
CA ILE A 139 7.90 2.99 -6.67
C ILE A 139 7.99 3.88 -5.43
N THR A 140 9.11 3.84 -4.74
CA THR A 140 9.26 4.53 -3.46
C THR A 140 9.63 5.98 -3.66
N LEU A 141 8.76 6.91 -3.26
CA LEU A 141 9.10 8.33 -3.17
C LEU A 141 9.98 8.54 -1.94
N PHE A 142 11.21 8.98 -2.19
CA PHE A 142 12.25 9.05 -1.18
C PHE A 142 12.36 10.45 -0.54
N ARG A 143 12.21 11.50 -1.33
CA ARG A 143 12.23 12.86 -0.81
C ARG A 143 11.44 13.80 -1.70
N GLU A 144 10.65 14.65 -1.08
CA GLU A 144 10.05 15.82 -1.70
C GLU A 144 11.03 16.99 -1.66
N LEU A 145 11.21 17.65 -2.79
CA LEU A 145 12.05 18.82 -2.98
C LEU A 145 11.19 19.99 -3.48
N SER A 146 11.70 21.21 -3.40
CA SER A 146 10.98 22.39 -3.90
C SER A 146 10.72 22.37 -5.42
N ASP A 147 11.47 21.56 -6.16
CA ASP A 147 11.43 21.44 -7.62
C ASP A 147 10.98 20.06 -8.13
N GLY A 148 10.67 19.10 -7.23
CA GLY A 148 10.22 17.77 -7.61
C GLY A 148 10.40 16.70 -6.54
N TYR A 149 10.42 15.45 -6.99
CA TYR A 149 10.56 14.29 -6.12
C TYR A 149 11.78 13.44 -6.50
N LEU A 150 12.54 13.03 -5.48
CA LEU A 150 13.48 11.93 -5.59
C LEU A 150 12.72 10.63 -5.35
N TYR A 151 12.92 9.64 -6.22
CA TYR A 151 12.24 8.36 -6.13
C TYR A 151 13.13 7.18 -6.52
N ILE A 152 12.68 5.98 -6.16
CA ILE A 152 13.40 4.73 -6.37
C ILE A 152 12.49 3.74 -7.10
N GLU A 153 12.96 3.15 -8.18
CA GLU A 153 12.37 1.99 -8.83
C GLU A 153 13.17 0.75 -8.43
N ASN A 154 12.81 0.16 -7.30
CA ASN A 154 13.58 -0.92 -6.68
C ASN A 154 13.06 -2.32 -6.97
N HIS A 155 11.97 -2.45 -7.72
CA HIS A 155 11.29 -3.73 -7.96
C HIS A 155 10.88 -4.48 -6.68
N GLU A 156 10.73 -3.76 -5.57
CA GLU A 156 10.22 -4.33 -4.33
C GLU A 156 8.79 -4.83 -4.54
N ARG A 157 8.59 -6.12 -4.31
CA ARG A 157 7.33 -6.80 -4.58
C ARG A 157 6.55 -7.03 -3.31
N PHE A 158 5.40 -6.43 -3.20
CA PHE A 158 4.53 -6.55 -2.02
C PHE A 158 3.16 -7.11 -2.38
N PRO A 159 2.53 -7.91 -1.50
CA PRO A 159 1.18 -8.42 -1.68
C PRO A 159 0.17 -7.32 -1.32
N PHE A 160 -0.85 -7.09 -2.15
CA PHE A 160 -1.86 -6.07 -1.85
C PHE A 160 -3.25 -6.35 -2.41
N ILE A 161 -3.40 -7.32 -3.34
CA ILE A 161 -4.71 -7.72 -3.88
C ILE A 161 -4.95 -9.20 -3.61
N THR A 162 -6.14 -9.53 -3.09
CA THR A 162 -6.52 -10.92 -2.86
C THR A 162 -8.01 -11.15 -3.10
N ASN A 163 -8.40 -12.40 -3.36
CA ASN A 163 -9.79 -12.84 -3.31
C ASN A 163 -10.14 -13.52 -1.97
N GLN A 164 -9.20 -13.60 -1.03
CA GLN A 164 -9.37 -14.27 0.25
C GLN A 164 -9.99 -13.36 1.32
N LYS A 165 -10.45 -13.96 2.43
CA LYS A 165 -11.06 -13.26 3.55
C LYS A 165 -10.10 -12.99 4.70
N ILE A 166 -8.90 -13.56 4.66
CA ILE A 166 -7.92 -13.49 5.72
C ILE A 166 -6.50 -13.61 5.17
N ASN A 167 -5.58 -12.89 5.76
CA ASN A 167 -4.14 -13.03 5.57
C ASN A 167 -3.54 -13.82 6.73
N THR A 168 -2.39 -14.46 6.51
CA THR A 168 -1.61 -15.12 7.57
C THR A 168 -0.69 -14.14 8.29
N ASN A 169 -0.25 -13.09 7.60
CA ASN A 169 0.59 -12.05 8.15
C ASN A 169 0.36 -10.76 7.33
N THR A 170 0.14 -9.63 7.97
CA THR A 170 -0.14 -8.33 7.37
C THR A 170 -0.99 -8.42 6.10
N ARG A 171 -0.42 -8.20 4.91
CA ARG A 171 -1.09 -8.33 3.60
C ARG A 171 -0.86 -9.68 2.92
N ARG A 172 -0.06 -10.58 3.53
CA ARG A 172 0.37 -11.84 2.92
C ARG A 172 -0.46 -13.02 3.40
N ASN A 173 -0.67 -13.97 2.50
CA ASN A 173 -1.18 -15.28 2.85
C ASN A 173 -0.21 -16.35 2.31
N ASP A 174 0.54 -16.97 3.22
CA ASP A 174 1.59 -17.95 2.89
C ASP A 174 1.03 -19.27 2.37
N ASN A 175 -0.27 -19.51 2.60
CA ASN A 175 -0.93 -20.76 2.22
C ASN A 175 -1.47 -20.76 0.79
N ILE A 176 -1.33 -19.66 0.05
CA ILE A 176 -1.85 -19.52 -1.31
C ILE A 176 -0.79 -19.05 -2.28
N ARG A 177 -1.10 -19.22 -3.58
CA ARG A 177 -0.21 -18.75 -4.63
C ARG A 177 -0.14 -17.22 -4.66
N ASN A 178 1.08 -16.72 -4.59
CA ASN A 178 1.39 -15.34 -4.90
C ASN A 178 1.69 -15.21 -6.40
N HIS A 179 1.00 -14.31 -7.08
CA HIS A 179 1.19 -14.01 -8.49
C HIS A 179 1.74 -12.59 -8.64
N PHE A 180 2.82 -12.45 -9.41
CA PHE A 180 3.38 -11.13 -9.73
C PHE A 180 2.59 -10.51 -10.87
N SER A 181 1.82 -9.48 -10.56
CA SER A 181 0.94 -8.81 -11.51
C SER A 181 1.63 -7.74 -12.34
N ASN A 182 2.79 -7.27 -11.89
CA ASN A 182 3.51 -6.09 -12.40
C ASN A 182 2.68 -4.79 -12.29
N ILE A 183 1.68 -4.75 -11.42
CA ILE A 183 1.00 -3.49 -11.06
C ILE A 183 2.00 -2.66 -10.26
N LYS A 184 2.27 -1.45 -10.74
CA LYS A 184 3.15 -0.51 -10.03
C LYS A 184 2.31 0.36 -9.10
N VAL A 185 2.81 0.57 -7.90
CA VAL A 185 2.21 1.39 -6.86
C VAL A 185 3.22 2.42 -6.40
N ILE A 186 2.88 3.69 -6.54
CA ILE A 186 3.69 4.78 -6.03
C ILE A 186 3.46 4.86 -4.52
N HIS A 187 4.53 4.81 -3.73
CA HIS A 187 4.48 4.79 -2.27
C HIS A 187 5.22 6.00 -1.71
N GLN A 188 4.49 6.95 -1.16
CA GLN A 188 5.02 8.19 -0.57
C GLN A 188 5.60 7.97 0.83
N SER A 189 6.38 6.92 0.97
CA SER A 189 6.89 6.44 2.24
C SER A 189 7.86 7.41 2.92
N TRP A 190 8.80 7.98 2.15
CA TRP A 190 9.87 8.83 2.65
C TRP A 190 9.78 10.29 2.17
N ALA A 191 8.93 10.59 1.19
CA ALA A 191 8.71 11.94 0.68
C ALA A 191 7.67 12.67 1.53
N ARG A 192 8.03 12.99 2.76
CA ARG A 192 7.22 13.67 3.77
C ARG A 192 8.00 14.83 4.40
N SER A 193 7.39 15.60 5.29
CA SER A 193 8.08 16.66 6.02
C SER A 193 9.23 16.13 6.89
N GLU A 194 10.18 16.99 7.23
CA GLU A 194 11.34 16.62 8.06
C GLU A 194 10.88 16.03 9.41
N ASP A 195 9.89 16.65 10.05
CA ASP A 195 9.36 16.19 11.33
C ASP A 195 8.70 14.80 11.22
N GLN A 196 7.95 14.56 10.14
CA GLN A 196 7.31 13.27 9.88
C GLN A 196 8.34 12.17 9.62
N ILE A 197 9.39 12.45 8.86
CA ILE A 197 10.47 11.48 8.61
C ILE A 197 11.27 11.21 9.88
N HIS A 198 11.58 12.25 10.65
CA HIS A 198 12.26 12.08 11.93
C HIS A 198 11.43 11.23 12.91
N PHE A 199 10.12 11.49 12.98
CA PHE A 199 9.19 10.66 13.77
C PHE A 199 9.15 9.22 13.26
N LYS A 200 9.01 9.03 11.94
CA LYS A 200 8.99 7.71 11.29
C LYS A 200 10.23 6.89 11.60
N ILE A 201 11.42 7.46 11.39
CA ILE A 201 12.69 6.77 11.62
C ILE A 201 12.83 6.33 13.08
N LYS A 202 12.48 7.19 14.04
CA LYS A 202 12.53 6.89 15.48
C LYS A 202 11.54 5.80 15.92
N ASN A 203 10.43 5.65 15.20
CA ASN A 203 9.37 4.70 15.53
C ASN A 203 9.33 3.47 14.61
N TRP A 204 10.24 3.39 13.65
CA TRP A 204 10.31 2.27 12.72
C TRP A 204 10.75 0.99 13.44
N GLY A 205 10.15 -0.15 13.09
CA GLY A 205 10.48 -1.45 13.70
C GLY A 205 11.94 -1.88 13.55
N HIS A 206 12.66 -1.28 12.61
CA HIS A 206 14.08 -1.52 12.32
C HIS A 206 15.01 -0.39 12.79
N ARG A 207 14.55 0.49 13.67
CA ARG A 207 15.32 1.65 14.14
C ARG A 207 16.66 1.29 14.80
N ASP A 208 16.75 0.09 15.37
CA ASP A 208 17.95 -0.37 16.07
C ASP A 208 18.95 -1.07 15.12
N ASP A 209 18.59 -1.28 13.85
CA ASP A 209 19.41 -1.98 12.86
C ASP A 209 20.40 -1.03 12.14
N PHE A 210 20.29 0.29 12.32
CA PHE A 210 21.16 1.29 11.70
C PHE A 210 21.21 2.59 12.52
N ASN A 211 22.18 3.48 12.20
CA ASN A 211 22.26 4.79 12.85
C ASN A 211 21.19 5.74 12.29
N THR A 212 20.09 5.89 13.01
CA THR A 212 18.90 6.66 12.59
C THR A 212 19.20 8.14 12.38
N GLU A 213 20.04 8.76 13.23
CA GLU A 213 20.39 10.18 13.12
C GLU A 213 21.25 10.44 11.88
N ASN A 214 22.30 9.66 11.65
CA ASN A 214 23.15 9.78 10.48
C ASN A 214 22.34 9.59 9.18
N TYR A 215 21.40 8.64 9.20
CA TYR A 215 20.54 8.39 8.04
C TYR A 215 19.57 9.55 7.79
N PHE A 216 19.01 10.13 8.84
CA PHE A 216 18.17 11.33 8.72
C PHE A 216 18.95 12.53 8.14
N GLN A 217 20.18 12.77 8.61
CA GLN A 217 21.03 13.83 8.06
C GLN A 217 21.41 13.57 6.60
N PHE A 218 21.70 12.32 6.24
CA PHE A 218 21.89 11.92 4.84
C PHE A 218 20.64 12.24 4.01
N TRP A 219 19.48 11.77 4.43
CA TRP A 219 18.21 12.02 3.75
C TRP A 219 17.96 13.52 3.57
N LYS A 220 18.22 14.31 4.62
CA LYS A 220 18.06 15.76 4.62
C LYS A 220 19.03 16.48 3.68
N SER A 221 20.21 15.95 3.45
CA SER A 221 21.24 16.56 2.58
C SER A 221 20.95 16.42 1.09
N LEU A 222 20.04 15.52 0.69
CA LEU A 222 19.75 15.24 -0.72
C LEU A 222 19.02 16.40 -1.41
N ASN A 223 19.34 16.63 -2.66
CA ASN A 223 18.68 17.61 -3.52
C ASN A 223 18.81 17.22 -5.00
N SER A 224 18.19 17.99 -5.90
CA SER A 224 18.19 17.73 -7.34
C SER A 224 19.58 17.83 -8.01
N ALA A 225 20.57 18.45 -7.35
CA ALA A 225 21.94 18.57 -7.89
C ALA A 225 22.87 17.45 -7.43
N ASN A 226 22.61 16.82 -6.25
CA ASN A 226 23.56 15.88 -5.66
C ASN A 226 23.11 14.43 -5.63
N TYR A 227 21.82 14.11 -5.85
CA TYR A 227 21.25 12.78 -5.69
C TYR A 227 21.97 11.69 -6.50
N MET A 228 22.51 12.00 -7.67
CA MET A 228 23.22 11.05 -8.55
C MET A 228 24.52 10.52 -7.94
N ASN A 229 25.09 11.23 -6.96
CA ASN A 229 26.31 10.83 -6.29
C ASN A 229 26.10 9.69 -5.29
N PHE A 230 24.84 9.36 -4.95
CA PHE A 230 24.51 8.39 -3.94
C PHE A 230 23.88 7.13 -4.57
N LYS A 231 24.44 6.00 -4.19
CA LYS A 231 24.00 4.67 -4.63
C LYS A 231 23.88 3.73 -3.43
N ASN A 232 23.04 2.70 -3.58
CA ASN A 232 22.87 1.67 -2.54
C ASN A 232 22.47 2.28 -1.18
N ILE A 233 21.39 3.05 -1.20
CA ILE A 233 21.01 3.95 -0.09
C ILE A 233 20.01 3.35 0.91
N HIS A 234 19.56 2.11 0.74
CA HIS A 234 18.68 1.51 1.72
C HIS A 234 19.42 1.30 3.05
N PRO A 235 18.85 1.71 4.21
CA PRO A 235 19.57 1.76 5.48
C PRO A 235 19.99 0.39 6.00
N ILE A 236 19.28 -0.68 5.65
CA ILE A 236 19.50 -2.05 6.14
C ILE A 236 20.07 -2.93 5.03
N GLU A 237 19.47 -2.90 3.83
CA GLU A 237 19.89 -3.69 2.67
C GLU A 237 20.32 -2.78 1.51
N PRO A 238 21.51 -2.19 1.53
CA PRO A 238 21.91 -1.11 0.60
C PRO A 238 21.64 -1.41 -0.87
N THR A 239 21.80 -2.66 -1.30
CA THR A 239 21.62 -3.08 -2.70
C THR A 239 20.17 -3.11 -3.18
N VAL A 240 19.20 -2.99 -2.29
CA VAL A 240 17.75 -2.95 -2.65
C VAL A 240 17.42 -1.62 -3.30
N TRP A 241 17.99 -0.50 -2.80
CA TRP A 241 17.79 0.84 -3.36
C TRP A 241 19.07 1.31 -4.07
N LYS A 242 19.25 0.83 -5.29
CA LYS A 242 20.50 0.99 -6.03
C LYS A 242 20.80 2.44 -6.42
N GLU A 243 19.78 3.18 -6.85
CA GLU A 243 19.93 4.56 -7.34
C GLU A 243 18.66 5.37 -7.10
N LEU A 244 18.85 6.66 -6.94
CA LEU A 244 17.79 7.66 -6.94
C LEU A 244 17.54 8.15 -8.36
N LYS A 245 16.28 8.44 -8.66
CA LYS A 245 15.83 9.16 -9.84
C LYS A 245 15.19 10.46 -9.41
N PHE A 246 15.16 11.44 -10.28
CA PHE A 246 14.50 12.72 -10.04
C PHE A 246 13.41 12.96 -11.09
N MET A 247 12.26 13.45 -10.62
CA MET A 247 11.17 13.89 -11.50
C MET A 247 10.68 15.27 -11.07
N PRO A 248 10.82 16.30 -11.91
CA PRO A 248 10.27 17.63 -11.66
C PRO A 248 8.75 17.55 -11.50
N SER A 249 8.21 18.07 -10.40
CA SER A 249 6.76 18.05 -10.11
C SER A 249 6.46 19.06 -8.99
N LYS A 250 5.34 19.77 -9.10
CA LYS A 250 4.91 20.77 -8.10
C LYS A 250 4.08 20.14 -6.97
N SER A 251 3.52 18.96 -7.21
CA SER A 251 2.72 18.22 -6.25
C SER A 251 2.79 16.71 -6.49
N ILE A 252 2.27 15.93 -5.55
CA ILE A 252 2.18 14.48 -5.69
C ILE A 252 1.25 14.07 -6.85
N GLU A 253 0.18 14.81 -7.08
CA GLU A 253 -0.75 14.56 -8.19
C GLU A 253 -0.02 14.73 -9.53
N GLU A 254 0.75 15.81 -9.69
CA GLU A 254 1.54 16.03 -10.90
C GLU A 254 2.62 14.94 -11.07
N PHE A 255 3.24 14.49 -9.97
CA PHE A 255 4.16 13.35 -10.03
C PHE A 255 3.47 12.10 -10.57
N ILE A 256 2.30 11.75 -10.03
CA ILE A 256 1.52 10.56 -10.45
C ILE A 256 1.17 10.66 -11.94
N GLU A 257 0.69 11.81 -12.41
CA GLU A 257 0.35 12.05 -13.81
C GLU A 257 1.56 11.90 -14.73
N ARG A 258 2.68 12.57 -14.40
CA ARG A 258 3.93 12.49 -15.17
C ARG A 258 4.51 11.09 -15.19
N PHE A 259 4.43 10.38 -14.05
CA PHE A 259 4.87 8.99 -13.95
C PHE A 259 4.02 8.09 -14.86
N ALA A 260 2.70 8.29 -14.90
CA ALA A 260 1.79 7.56 -15.76
C ALA A 260 2.05 7.79 -17.25
N ILE A 261 2.38 9.02 -17.66
CA ILE A 261 2.73 9.35 -19.06
C ILE A 261 4.02 8.63 -19.49
N ASN A 262 5.02 8.60 -18.62
CA ASN A 262 6.34 8.05 -18.92
C ASN A 262 6.43 6.51 -18.73
N ASN A 263 5.44 5.91 -18.09
CA ASN A 263 5.43 4.50 -17.75
C ASN A 263 4.13 3.83 -18.16
N SER A 264 4.22 2.65 -18.73
CA SER A 264 3.06 1.79 -18.96
C SER A 264 3.07 0.62 -17.96
N GLN A 265 1.89 0.23 -17.52
CA GLN A 265 1.73 -1.00 -16.76
C GLN A 265 1.68 -2.21 -17.72
N ASN A 266 2.70 -3.05 -17.70
CA ASN A 266 2.73 -4.31 -18.44
C ASN A 266 2.29 -5.46 -17.54
N LEU A 267 0.97 -5.63 -17.40
CA LEU A 267 0.38 -6.58 -16.47
C LEU A 267 0.57 -8.01 -16.92
N SER A 268 1.03 -8.88 -16.04
CA SER A 268 1.26 -10.29 -16.32
C SER A 268 -0.01 -11.12 -16.08
N ASP A 269 -0.31 -12.04 -16.99
CA ASP A 269 -1.51 -12.89 -16.92
C ASP A 269 -1.50 -13.86 -15.75
N ILE A 270 -2.64 -13.96 -15.04
CA ILE A 270 -2.80 -14.91 -13.93
C ILE A 270 -2.85 -16.33 -14.50
N SER A 271 -1.93 -17.17 -14.05
CA SER A 271 -1.91 -18.58 -14.47
C SER A 271 -2.94 -19.41 -13.70
N VAL A 272 -4.19 -19.40 -14.17
CA VAL A 272 -5.31 -20.16 -13.57
C VAL A 272 -5.01 -21.66 -13.49
N LYS A 273 -4.35 -22.21 -14.51
CA LYS A 273 -3.92 -23.61 -14.53
C LYS A 273 -3.02 -23.97 -13.34
N LYS A 274 -2.10 -23.05 -12.97
CA LYS A 274 -1.23 -23.26 -11.80
C LYS A 274 -2.02 -23.19 -10.49
N ILE A 275 -3.00 -22.28 -10.37
CA ILE A 275 -3.85 -22.16 -9.19
C ILE A 275 -4.63 -23.45 -8.96
N ILE A 276 -5.29 -23.97 -10.00
CA ILE A 276 -6.07 -25.22 -9.93
C ILE A 276 -5.16 -26.40 -9.58
N LYS A 277 -3.97 -26.49 -10.20
CA LYS A 277 -2.99 -27.53 -9.87
C LYS A 277 -2.59 -27.52 -8.39
N ASP A 278 -2.39 -26.35 -7.80
CA ASP A 278 -2.03 -26.19 -6.39
C ASP A 278 -3.19 -26.63 -5.48
N PHE A 279 -4.42 -26.30 -5.84
CA PHE A 279 -5.61 -26.76 -5.12
C PHE A 279 -5.72 -28.29 -5.11
N ILE A 280 -5.57 -28.93 -6.29
CA ILE A 280 -5.62 -30.40 -6.41
C ILE A 280 -4.52 -31.05 -5.55
N LYS A 281 -3.28 -30.53 -5.61
CA LYS A 281 -2.17 -31.05 -4.78
C LYS A 281 -2.47 -30.96 -3.27
N LYS A 282 -3.15 -29.89 -2.82
CA LYS A 282 -3.54 -29.75 -1.41
C LYS A 282 -4.58 -30.79 -0.98
N ILE A 283 -5.51 -31.14 -1.86
CA ILE A 283 -6.52 -32.19 -1.58
C ILE A 283 -5.82 -33.55 -1.45
N ILE A 284 -4.92 -33.87 -2.39
CA ILE A 284 -4.20 -35.16 -2.41
C ILE A 284 -3.32 -35.33 -1.16
N ARG A 285 -2.67 -34.26 -0.68
CA ARG A 285 -1.79 -34.32 0.50
C ARG A 285 -2.54 -34.39 1.85
N LYS A 286 -3.85 -34.12 1.86
CA LYS A 286 -4.68 -34.21 3.06
C LYS A 286 -5.34 -35.60 3.22
N LYS A 287 -5.24 -36.46 2.22
CA LYS A 287 -5.54 -37.90 2.26
C LYS A 287 -4.30 -38.72 2.60
#